data_e2dbe2e5c12a84f2e029236d5beaaa29
#
_entry.id   e2dbe2e5c12a84f2e029236d5beaaa29
#
_cell.length_a   1.000
_cell.length_b   1.000
_cell.length_c   1.000
_cell.angle_alpha   90.00
_cell.angle_beta   90.00
_cell.angle_gamma   90.00
#
_symmetry.space_group_name_H-M   'P 1'
#
loop_
_entity.id
_entity.type
_entity.pdbx_description
1 polymer ?
#
loop_
_entity_poly.entity_id
_entity_poly.type
_entity_poly.pdbx_seq_one_letter_code
_entity_poly.pdbx_strand_id
1 'polypeptide(L)'
;LSTHDKVKFDYITPLINEYVEIGKLINENSMRVDTHPDQYAVLNSTDKRIVKNTVEILEYHYKILDALNINNKIIILHVGSSACGKKASITRFINNYNKLPDYIKRCIALENDDKIFNIKDVLFICNKLNIPMVLDYHHYICNNTGENINDYLPEILNTWKNITPKMHFSSPKSKLKKEIR
;
A
#
# COMPACT_ATOMS: atom_id res chain seq x y z
N LEU A 1 16.92 -0.43 -9.06
CA LEU A 1 17.61 -0.74 -10.33
C LEU A 1 16.75 -1.59 -11.26
N SER A 2 16.03 -2.60 -10.75
CA SER A 2 15.18 -3.52 -11.54
C SER A 2 14.01 -2.83 -12.26
N THR A 3 13.57 -1.67 -11.80
CA THR A 3 12.50 -0.85 -12.41
C THR A 3 13.03 0.31 -13.23
N HIS A 4 14.34 0.40 -13.46
CA HIS A 4 14.92 1.49 -14.24
C HIS A 4 14.88 1.15 -15.74
N ASP A 5 14.31 2.03 -16.57
CA ASP A 5 14.10 1.82 -18.01
C ASP A 5 15.32 1.29 -18.81
N LYS A 6 16.53 1.62 -18.34
CA LYS A 6 17.80 1.21 -18.98
C LYS A 6 18.39 -0.08 -18.43
N VAL A 7 17.79 -0.65 -17.37
CA VAL A 7 18.32 -1.86 -16.71
C VAL A 7 17.30 -2.97 -16.90
N LYS A 8 17.57 -3.89 -17.81
CA LYS A 8 16.81 -5.14 -17.97
C LYS A 8 17.49 -6.21 -17.10
N PHE A 9 17.13 -6.25 -15.83
CA PHE A 9 17.68 -7.24 -14.90
C PHE A 9 16.58 -8.22 -14.50
N ASP A 10 16.80 -9.49 -14.82
CA ASP A 10 15.92 -10.57 -14.35
C ASP A 10 16.30 -10.94 -12.92
N TYR A 11 15.44 -10.57 -11.98
CA TYR A 11 15.63 -10.80 -10.53
C TYR A 11 14.77 -11.97 -10.01
N ILE A 12 14.00 -12.62 -10.88
CA ILE A 12 13.14 -13.74 -10.51
C ILE A 12 13.72 -15.06 -11.01
N THR A 13 13.93 -15.22 -12.31
CA THR A 13 14.30 -16.49 -12.91
C THR A 13 15.58 -17.11 -12.31
N PRO A 14 16.69 -16.36 -12.09
CA PRO A 14 17.90 -16.92 -11.49
C PRO A 14 17.74 -17.40 -10.04
N LEU A 15 16.71 -16.92 -9.33
CA LEU A 15 16.45 -17.18 -7.91
C LEU A 15 15.12 -17.90 -7.68
N ILE A 16 14.55 -18.51 -8.69
CA ILE A 16 13.19 -19.08 -8.60
C ILE A 16 13.10 -20.21 -7.56
N ASN A 17 14.15 -21.02 -7.43
CA ASN A 17 14.18 -22.09 -6.46
C ASN A 17 14.18 -21.56 -5.02
N GLU A 18 14.95 -20.51 -4.76
CA GLU A 18 15.02 -19.82 -3.46
C GLU A 18 13.66 -19.17 -3.11
N TYR A 19 13.00 -18.53 -4.09
CA TYR A 19 11.64 -18.00 -3.89
C TYR A 19 10.66 -19.11 -3.52
N VAL A 20 10.70 -20.25 -4.21
CA VAL A 20 9.83 -21.40 -3.92
C VAL A 20 10.10 -21.99 -2.54
N GLU A 21 11.37 -22.13 -2.14
CA GLU A 21 11.73 -22.62 -0.80
C GLU A 21 11.24 -21.66 0.31
N ILE A 22 11.49 -20.37 0.16
CA ILE A 22 10.99 -19.35 1.09
C ILE A 22 9.46 -19.39 1.15
N GLY A 23 8.80 -19.51 0.01
CA GLY A 23 7.34 -19.61 -0.07
C GLY A 23 6.78 -20.84 0.66
N LYS A 24 7.44 -21.97 0.61
CA LYS A 24 7.09 -23.17 1.41
C LYS A 24 7.20 -22.88 2.90
N LEU A 25 8.31 -22.29 3.36
CA LEU A 25 8.50 -21.92 4.76
C LEU A 25 7.41 -20.95 5.26
N ILE A 26 7.03 -19.96 4.44
CA ILE A 26 5.97 -19.01 4.73
C ILE A 26 4.64 -19.75 4.95
N ASN A 27 4.27 -20.64 4.03
CA ASN A 27 3.00 -21.35 4.06
C ASN A 27 2.96 -22.39 5.21
N GLU A 28 4.03 -23.16 5.41
CA GLU A 28 4.15 -24.16 6.47
C GLU A 28 4.07 -23.55 7.89
N ASN A 29 4.61 -22.35 8.05
CA ASN A 29 4.60 -21.64 9.33
C ASN A 29 3.43 -20.62 9.45
N SER A 30 2.49 -20.65 8.52
CA SER A 30 1.35 -19.70 8.50
C SER A 30 1.80 -18.24 8.62
N MET A 31 2.94 -17.90 8.04
CA MET A 31 3.47 -16.53 8.08
C MET A 31 2.72 -15.63 7.12
N ARG A 32 2.59 -14.39 7.48
CA ARG A 32 2.09 -13.33 6.61
C ARG A 32 3.26 -12.55 6.03
N VAL A 33 3.26 -12.41 4.70
CA VAL A 33 4.23 -11.60 3.98
C VAL A 33 3.48 -10.61 3.10
N ASP A 34 3.88 -9.36 3.19
CA ASP A 34 3.39 -8.27 2.35
C ASP A 34 4.56 -7.37 1.96
N THR A 35 4.33 -6.49 1.00
CA THR A 35 5.32 -5.52 0.56
C THR A 35 4.79 -4.10 0.72
N HIS A 36 5.70 -3.18 0.97
CA HIS A 36 5.40 -1.76 1.12
C HIS A 36 6.36 -0.96 0.22
N PRO A 37 5.94 -0.58 -1.00
CA PRO A 37 6.70 0.33 -1.85
C PRO A 37 7.01 1.63 -1.13
N ASP A 38 8.11 2.25 -1.51
CA ASP A 38 8.52 3.51 -0.93
C ASP A 38 7.55 4.68 -1.27
N GLN A 39 7.77 5.83 -0.63
CA GLN A 39 6.94 7.03 -0.77
C GLN A 39 6.91 7.63 -2.20
N TYR A 40 7.74 7.14 -3.12
CA TYR A 40 7.77 7.57 -4.53
C TYR A 40 6.78 6.81 -5.42
N ALA A 41 6.19 5.72 -4.91
CA ALA A 41 5.12 5.01 -5.58
C ALA A 41 3.79 5.78 -5.45
N VAL A 42 3.54 6.74 -6.34
CA VAL A 42 2.47 7.74 -6.25
C VAL A 42 1.49 7.60 -7.41
N LEU A 43 0.39 6.85 -7.22
CA LEU A 43 -0.67 6.69 -8.23
C LEU A 43 -1.44 7.98 -8.52
N ASN A 44 -1.51 8.92 -7.59
CA ASN A 44 -2.26 10.16 -7.74
C ASN A 44 -1.43 11.33 -8.29
N SER A 45 -0.23 11.07 -8.80
CA SER A 45 0.62 12.11 -9.39
C SER A 45 -0.06 12.81 -10.57
N THR A 46 0.22 14.09 -10.72
CA THR A 46 -0.13 14.86 -11.95
C THR A 46 0.82 14.59 -13.11
N ASP A 47 2.01 14.09 -12.83
CA ASP A 47 2.99 13.67 -13.84
C ASP A 47 2.74 12.21 -14.26
N LYS A 48 2.39 12.02 -15.54
CA LYS A 48 2.13 10.69 -16.12
C LYS A 48 3.35 9.75 -16.06
N ARG A 49 4.58 10.31 -16.06
CA ARG A 49 5.82 9.50 -15.94
C ARG A 49 5.91 8.88 -14.56
N ILE A 50 5.58 9.65 -13.50
CA ILE A 50 5.56 9.15 -12.13
C ILE A 50 4.50 8.05 -11.99
N VAL A 51 3.31 8.24 -12.57
CA VAL A 51 2.26 7.21 -12.55
C VAL A 51 2.74 5.94 -13.27
N LYS A 52 3.38 6.07 -14.43
CA LYS A 52 3.95 4.92 -15.17
C LYS A 52 5.00 4.19 -14.32
N ASN A 53 5.95 4.91 -13.74
CA ASN A 53 6.98 4.31 -12.88
C ASN A 53 6.35 3.62 -11.66
N THR A 54 5.28 4.20 -11.09
CA THR A 54 4.53 3.56 -10.00
C THR A 54 3.95 2.23 -10.44
N VAL A 55 3.38 2.14 -11.63
CA VAL A 55 2.88 0.85 -12.16
C VAL A 55 4.00 -0.17 -12.28
N GLU A 56 5.18 0.22 -12.78
CA GLU A 56 6.36 -0.67 -12.89
C GLU A 56 6.86 -1.12 -11.50
N ILE A 57 6.81 -0.26 -10.49
CA ILE A 57 7.11 -0.62 -9.09
C ILE A 57 6.09 -1.64 -8.57
N LEU A 58 4.80 -1.44 -8.82
CA LEU A 58 3.76 -2.39 -8.42
C LEU A 58 3.93 -3.76 -9.10
N GLU A 59 4.28 -3.78 -10.38
CA GLU A 59 4.62 -5.01 -11.11
C GLU A 59 5.82 -5.73 -10.49
N TYR A 60 6.85 -4.98 -10.09
CA TYR A 60 8.02 -5.53 -9.41
C TYR A 60 7.62 -6.22 -8.10
N HIS A 61 6.85 -5.56 -7.25
CA HIS A 61 6.39 -6.12 -5.98
C HIS A 61 5.48 -7.33 -6.19
N TYR A 62 4.57 -7.24 -7.16
CA TYR A 62 3.70 -8.36 -7.52
C TYR A 62 4.50 -9.60 -7.93
N LYS A 63 5.50 -9.46 -8.82
CA LYS A 63 6.33 -10.58 -9.30
C LYS A 63 7.07 -11.28 -8.17
N ILE A 64 7.57 -10.53 -7.18
CA ILE A 64 8.21 -11.12 -6.00
C ILE A 64 7.20 -11.95 -5.19
N LEU A 65 6.04 -11.35 -4.86
CA LEU A 65 4.99 -12.05 -4.11
C LEU A 65 4.43 -13.27 -4.88
N ASP A 66 4.41 -13.18 -6.19
CA ASP A 66 3.97 -14.28 -7.06
C ASP A 66 4.98 -15.43 -7.11
N ALA A 67 6.27 -15.13 -7.21
CA ALA A 67 7.36 -16.11 -7.17
C ALA A 67 7.42 -16.85 -5.82
N LEU A 68 7.05 -16.20 -4.72
CA LEU A 68 6.90 -16.82 -3.40
C LEU A 68 5.69 -17.77 -3.31
N ASN A 69 4.78 -17.73 -4.27
CA ASN A 69 3.57 -18.56 -4.30
C ASN A 69 2.75 -18.52 -3.01
N ILE A 70 2.58 -17.31 -2.45
CA ILE A 70 1.78 -17.08 -1.23
C ILE A 70 0.31 -16.82 -1.56
N ASN A 71 -0.58 -17.23 -0.65
CA ASN A 71 -2.02 -17.16 -0.88
C ASN A 71 -2.57 -15.72 -0.97
N ASN A 72 -2.17 -14.85 -0.03
CA ASN A 72 -2.65 -13.47 0.06
C ASN A 72 -1.50 -12.52 -0.27
N LYS A 73 -1.44 -12.08 -1.51
CA LYS A 73 -0.46 -11.09 -1.97
C LYS A 73 -0.96 -9.69 -1.62
N ILE A 74 -0.26 -8.98 -0.75
CA ILE A 74 -0.64 -7.62 -0.32
C ILE A 74 0.50 -6.65 -0.62
N ILE A 75 0.16 -5.55 -1.30
CA ILE A 75 1.04 -4.42 -1.59
C ILE A 75 0.42 -3.20 -0.93
N ILE A 76 1.08 -2.65 0.10
CA ILE A 76 0.57 -1.53 0.88
C ILE A 76 1.02 -0.23 0.23
N LEU A 77 0.10 0.69 -0.02
CA LEU A 77 0.36 1.99 -0.62
C LEU A 77 -0.19 3.12 0.24
N HIS A 78 0.49 4.26 0.18
CA HIS A 78 -0.11 5.55 0.54
C HIS A 78 -0.86 6.14 -0.66
N VAL A 79 -1.81 7.04 -0.40
CA VAL A 79 -2.55 7.73 -1.47
C VAL A 79 -1.62 8.62 -2.31
N GLY A 80 -0.63 9.26 -1.66
CA GLY A 80 0.39 10.09 -2.30
C GLY A 80 0.25 11.58 -2.00
N SER A 81 0.34 12.44 -3.02
CA SER A 81 0.36 13.89 -2.85
C SER A 81 -1.03 14.54 -2.90
N SER A 82 -1.16 15.77 -2.34
CA SER A 82 -2.37 16.58 -2.44
C SER A 82 -2.32 17.62 -3.57
N ALA A 83 -1.51 17.40 -4.61
CA ALA A 83 -1.39 18.31 -5.73
C ALA A 83 -2.76 18.63 -6.35
N CYS A 84 -3.03 19.91 -6.59
CA CYS A 84 -4.32 20.46 -7.02
C CYS A 84 -5.48 20.23 -6.03
N GLY A 85 -5.17 20.01 -4.75
CA GLY A 85 -6.15 19.80 -3.69
C GLY A 85 -6.51 18.33 -3.43
N LYS A 86 -6.89 18.04 -2.20
CA LYS A 86 -7.16 16.68 -1.69
C LYS A 86 -8.23 15.95 -2.53
N LYS A 87 -9.37 16.59 -2.82
CA LYS A 87 -10.46 16.00 -3.60
C LYS A 87 -10.03 15.60 -5.02
N ALA A 88 -9.27 16.48 -5.71
CA ALA A 88 -8.75 16.18 -7.03
C ALA A 88 -7.73 15.03 -7.00
N SER A 89 -6.92 14.97 -5.95
CA SER A 89 -5.93 13.90 -5.73
C SER A 89 -6.59 12.54 -5.50
N ILE A 90 -7.65 12.48 -4.70
CA ILE A 90 -8.46 11.27 -4.48
C ILE A 90 -9.06 10.80 -5.82
N THR A 91 -9.64 11.72 -6.59
CA THR A 91 -10.20 11.39 -7.91
C THR A 91 -9.15 10.83 -8.86
N ARG A 92 -7.94 11.43 -8.91
CA ARG A 92 -6.83 10.90 -9.72
C ARG A 92 -6.39 9.52 -9.27
N PHE A 93 -6.27 9.30 -7.95
CA PHE A 93 -5.95 7.99 -7.41
C PHE A 93 -6.92 6.92 -7.92
N ILE A 94 -8.22 7.15 -7.72
CA ILE A 94 -9.30 6.24 -8.14
C ILE A 94 -9.24 5.97 -9.65
N ASN A 95 -9.07 7.03 -10.45
CA ASN A 95 -9.01 6.91 -11.92
C ASN A 95 -7.79 6.10 -12.39
N ASN A 96 -6.63 6.28 -11.76
CA ASN A 96 -5.42 5.55 -12.13
C ASN A 96 -5.43 4.13 -11.58
N TYR A 97 -5.95 3.90 -10.37
CA TYR A 97 -6.20 2.57 -9.84
C TYR A 97 -7.08 1.73 -10.79
N ASN A 98 -8.17 2.30 -11.30
CA ASN A 98 -9.08 1.60 -12.21
C ASN A 98 -8.44 1.16 -13.52
N LYS A 99 -7.32 1.78 -13.91
CA LYS A 99 -6.53 1.41 -15.11
C LYS A 99 -5.48 0.33 -14.84
N LEU A 100 -5.24 -0.03 -13.59
CA LEU A 100 -4.28 -1.09 -13.25
C LEU A 100 -4.79 -2.44 -13.74
N PRO A 101 -3.89 -3.38 -14.06
CA PRO A 101 -4.25 -4.78 -14.28
C PRO A 101 -4.99 -5.38 -13.07
N ASP A 102 -5.95 -6.28 -13.32
CA ASP A 102 -6.79 -6.84 -12.25
C ASP A 102 -5.98 -7.62 -11.21
N TYR A 103 -4.91 -8.29 -11.61
CA TYR A 103 -4.05 -9.01 -10.68
C TYR A 103 -3.31 -8.07 -9.71
N ILE A 104 -2.94 -6.87 -10.15
CA ILE A 104 -2.35 -5.84 -9.27
C ILE A 104 -3.43 -5.24 -8.36
N LYS A 105 -4.60 -4.88 -8.91
CA LYS A 105 -5.71 -4.31 -8.12
C LYS A 105 -6.07 -5.18 -6.93
N ARG A 106 -6.08 -6.51 -7.11
CA ARG A 106 -6.39 -7.47 -6.04
C ARG A 106 -5.36 -7.53 -4.92
N CYS A 107 -4.16 -7.02 -5.15
CA CYS A 107 -3.08 -7.02 -4.16
C CYS A 107 -3.00 -5.73 -3.35
N ILE A 108 -3.65 -4.65 -3.77
CA ILE A 108 -3.48 -3.34 -3.15
C ILE A 108 -4.29 -3.21 -1.87
N ALA A 109 -3.61 -2.74 -0.82
CA ALA A 109 -4.19 -2.18 0.39
C ALA A 109 -3.71 -0.73 0.56
N LEU A 110 -4.54 0.14 1.14
CA LEU A 110 -4.17 1.54 1.37
C LEU A 110 -3.95 1.81 2.85
N GLU A 111 -2.95 2.63 3.13
CA GLU A 111 -2.58 3.09 4.47
C GLU A 111 -2.82 4.60 4.61
N ASN A 112 -3.34 5.02 5.78
CA ASN A 112 -3.42 6.44 6.13
C ASN A 112 -2.01 7.02 6.35
N ASP A 113 -1.84 8.32 6.09
CA ASP A 113 -0.55 8.98 6.23
C ASP A 113 -0.52 10.03 7.35
N ASP A 114 0.68 10.43 7.74
CA ASP A 114 0.97 11.31 8.85
C ASP A 114 0.70 12.80 8.56
N LYS A 115 0.27 13.17 7.34
CA LYS A 115 0.20 14.59 6.90
C LYS A 115 -1.03 14.99 6.12
N ILE A 116 -1.46 14.17 5.16
CA ILE A 116 -2.41 14.57 4.12
C ILE A 116 -3.70 13.76 4.21
N PHE A 117 -3.62 12.44 4.01
CA PHE A 117 -4.78 11.56 3.93
C PHE A 117 -4.98 10.82 5.24
N ASN A 118 -5.89 11.33 6.06
CA ASN A 118 -6.23 10.73 7.34
C ASN A 118 -7.11 9.47 7.17
N ILE A 119 -7.54 8.89 8.30
CA ILE A 119 -8.33 7.66 8.29
C ILE A 119 -9.65 7.79 7.52
N LYS A 120 -10.33 8.96 7.55
CA LYS A 120 -11.59 9.18 6.82
C LYS A 120 -11.37 9.18 5.31
N ASP A 121 -10.31 9.87 4.87
CA ASP A 121 -9.99 9.98 3.45
C ASP A 121 -9.66 8.61 2.85
N VAL A 122 -8.83 7.83 3.56
CA VAL A 122 -8.38 6.52 3.10
C VAL A 122 -9.52 5.51 3.15
N LEU A 123 -10.32 5.50 4.22
CA LEU A 123 -11.48 4.62 4.34
C LEU A 123 -12.50 4.89 3.23
N PHE A 124 -12.74 6.18 2.90
CA PHE A 124 -13.60 6.54 1.76
C PHE A 124 -13.10 5.93 0.44
N ILE A 125 -11.77 5.99 0.18
CA ILE A 125 -11.18 5.41 -1.03
C ILE A 125 -11.30 3.89 -1.00
N CYS A 126 -10.98 3.26 0.12
CA CYS A 126 -11.03 1.81 0.29
C CYS A 126 -12.45 1.26 0.06
N ASN A 127 -13.44 1.90 0.64
CA ASN A 127 -14.85 1.53 0.42
C ASN A 127 -15.26 1.68 -1.04
N LYS A 128 -14.86 2.79 -1.69
CA LYS A 128 -15.20 3.04 -3.08
C LYS A 128 -14.55 2.06 -4.05
N LEU A 129 -13.34 1.60 -3.74
CA LEU A 129 -12.58 0.65 -4.56
C LEU A 129 -12.75 -0.81 -4.11
N ASN A 130 -13.40 -1.02 -2.96
CA ASN A 130 -13.58 -2.33 -2.35
C ASN A 130 -12.24 -3.04 -2.07
N ILE A 131 -11.29 -2.31 -1.47
CA ILE A 131 -9.94 -2.76 -1.12
C ILE A 131 -9.66 -2.59 0.36
N PRO A 132 -8.73 -3.37 0.95
CA PRO A 132 -8.38 -3.29 2.36
C PRO A 132 -7.77 -1.95 2.76
N MET A 133 -8.05 -1.51 3.99
CA MET A 133 -7.37 -0.40 4.64
C MET A 133 -6.40 -0.92 5.72
N VAL A 134 -5.13 -0.53 5.62
CA VAL A 134 -4.15 -0.66 6.71
C VAL A 134 -4.27 0.57 7.59
N LEU A 135 -4.55 0.37 8.87
CA LEU A 135 -4.48 1.45 9.85
C LEU A 135 -3.06 1.55 10.38
N ASP A 136 -2.36 2.67 10.11
CA ASP A 136 -1.19 3.07 10.89
C ASP A 136 -1.65 3.97 12.05
N TYR A 137 -1.48 3.45 13.27
CA TYR A 137 -1.94 4.14 14.48
C TYR A 137 -1.10 5.39 14.79
N HIS A 138 0.20 5.36 14.49
CA HIS A 138 1.05 6.54 14.67
C HIS A 138 0.69 7.65 13.68
N HIS A 139 0.46 7.31 12.42
CA HIS A 139 -0.03 8.26 11.42
C HIS A 139 -1.40 8.85 11.81
N TYR A 140 -2.30 8.03 12.37
CA TYR A 140 -3.57 8.53 12.90
C TYR A 140 -3.36 9.58 13.99
N ILE A 141 -2.44 9.36 14.94
CA ILE A 141 -2.13 10.34 15.99
C ILE A 141 -1.57 11.63 15.37
N CYS A 142 -0.71 11.53 14.36
CA CYS A 142 -0.08 12.67 13.70
C CYS A 142 -1.05 13.51 12.86
N ASN A 143 -1.98 12.84 12.17
CA ASN A 143 -2.92 13.43 11.21
C ASN A 143 -4.38 13.18 11.63
N ASN A 144 -4.74 13.63 12.83
CA ASN A 144 -6.07 13.53 13.39
C ASN A 144 -6.72 14.93 13.44
N THR A 145 -7.95 15.05 12.96
CA THR A 145 -8.75 16.28 12.99
C THR A 145 -9.92 16.19 13.98
N GLY A 146 -9.80 15.34 15.01
CA GLY A 146 -10.79 15.14 16.07
C GLY A 146 -11.56 13.82 15.94
N GLU A 147 -11.15 12.92 15.03
CA GLU A 147 -11.75 11.60 14.92
C GLU A 147 -11.43 10.73 16.14
N ASN A 148 -12.42 10.01 16.64
CA ASN A 148 -12.19 8.92 17.56
C ASN A 148 -12.01 7.62 16.77
N ILE A 149 -10.86 6.97 16.91
CA ILE A 149 -10.53 5.75 16.16
C ILE A 149 -11.56 4.64 16.37
N ASN A 150 -12.16 4.56 17.57
CA ASN A 150 -13.14 3.54 17.89
C ASN A 150 -14.41 3.59 17.02
N ASP A 151 -14.73 4.77 16.47
CA ASP A 151 -15.88 4.95 15.59
C ASP A 151 -15.60 4.39 14.17
N TYR A 152 -14.33 4.28 13.79
CA TYR A 152 -13.91 3.84 12.44
C TYR A 152 -13.35 2.42 12.42
N LEU A 153 -12.84 1.93 13.56
CA LEU A 153 -12.15 0.64 13.62
C LEU A 153 -13.01 -0.53 13.09
N PRO A 154 -14.30 -0.66 13.43
CA PRO A 154 -15.13 -1.74 12.90
C PRO A 154 -15.21 -1.72 11.36
N GLU A 155 -15.35 -0.53 10.77
CA GLU A 155 -15.44 -0.36 9.33
C GLU A 155 -14.09 -0.64 8.64
N ILE A 156 -12.97 -0.17 9.23
CA ILE A 156 -11.61 -0.48 8.77
C ILE A 156 -11.38 -1.98 8.73
N LEU A 157 -11.70 -2.69 9.82
CA LEU A 157 -11.57 -4.15 9.90
C LEU A 157 -12.43 -4.85 8.85
N ASN A 158 -13.64 -4.35 8.60
CA ASN A 158 -14.54 -4.93 7.61
C ASN A 158 -14.02 -4.80 6.16
N THR A 159 -13.15 -3.83 5.85
CA THR A 159 -12.54 -3.72 4.51
C THR A 159 -11.70 -4.95 4.15
N TRP A 160 -11.20 -5.68 5.13
CA TRP A 160 -10.35 -6.88 4.96
C TRP A 160 -11.13 -8.14 4.62
N LYS A 161 -12.45 -8.15 4.82
CA LYS A 161 -13.32 -9.30 4.54
C LYS A 161 -12.83 -10.60 5.22
N ASN A 162 -12.41 -11.58 4.41
CA ASN A 162 -11.93 -12.89 4.88
C ASN A 162 -10.40 -12.94 5.07
N ILE A 163 -9.70 -11.82 4.91
CA ILE A 163 -8.25 -11.73 5.13
C ILE A 163 -8.04 -11.15 6.52
N THR A 164 -7.14 -11.74 7.31
CA THR A 164 -6.76 -11.20 8.62
C THR A 164 -6.31 -9.75 8.49
N PRO A 165 -6.90 -8.80 9.20
CA PRO A 165 -6.52 -7.39 9.13
C PRO A 165 -5.06 -7.15 9.50
N LYS A 166 -4.45 -6.14 8.89
CA LYS A 166 -3.13 -5.64 9.23
C LYS A 166 -3.21 -4.22 9.75
N MET A 167 -2.44 -3.94 10.79
CA MET A 167 -2.24 -2.62 11.35
C MET A 167 -0.75 -2.36 11.53
N HIS A 168 -0.35 -1.09 11.42
CA HIS A 168 0.99 -0.66 11.79
C HIS A 168 0.94 0.06 13.14
N PHE A 169 1.88 -0.31 14.00
CA PHE A 169 2.08 0.30 15.30
C PHE A 169 3.54 0.70 15.45
N SER A 170 3.79 1.97 15.71
CA SER A 170 5.13 2.47 16.02
C SER A 170 5.08 3.53 17.09
N SER A 171 6.18 3.70 17.81
CA SER A 171 6.37 4.80 18.73
C SER A 171 6.99 5.98 17.99
N PRO A 172 6.66 7.24 18.37
CA PRO A 172 7.30 8.40 17.78
C PRO A 172 8.80 8.41 18.11
N LYS A 173 9.60 8.78 17.12
CA LYS A 173 11.06 8.92 17.26
C LYS A 173 11.45 9.97 18.30
N SER A 174 10.61 10.96 18.52
CA SER A 174 10.81 12.04 19.49
C SER A 174 9.55 12.25 20.31
N LYS A 175 9.62 13.08 21.39
CA LYS A 175 8.46 13.50 22.17
C LYS A 175 7.52 14.44 21.42
N LEU A 176 7.87 14.87 20.22
CA LEU A 176 7.02 15.70 19.36
C LEU A 176 5.92 14.84 18.75
N LYS A 177 4.66 15.33 18.77
CA LYS A 177 3.51 14.65 18.17
C LYS A 177 3.60 14.53 16.64
N LYS A 178 4.43 15.38 15.98
CA LYS A 178 4.70 15.34 14.54
C LYS A 178 6.18 15.14 14.33
N GLU A 179 6.55 14.12 13.57
CA GLU A 179 7.92 13.98 13.12
C GLU A 179 8.22 15.06 12.08
N ILE A 180 9.31 15.80 12.31
CA ILE A 180 9.86 16.71 11.31
C ILE A 180 10.71 15.83 10.39
N ARG A 181 10.24 15.65 9.15
CA ARG A 181 11.00 15.03 8.06
C ARG A 181 11.79 16.09 7.32
#